data_4e59f00f2566b007bbe6c06c081b5b34
#
_entry.id   4e59f00f2566b007bbe6c06c081b5b34
#
_cell.length_a   1.000
_cell.length_b   1.000
_cell.length_c   1.000
_cell.angle_alpha   90.00
_cell.angle_beta   90.00
_cell.angle_gamma   90.00
#
_symmetry.space_group_name_H-M   'P 1'
#
loop_
_entity.id
_entity.type
_entity.pdbx_description
1 polymer ?
#
loop_
_entity_poly.entity_id
_entity_poly.type
_entity_poly.pdbx_seq_one_letter_code
_entity_poly.pdbx_strand_id
1 'polypeptide(L)'
;MDQRLFFPATERNRGPIGDLLHQLLPASGAVLELASGSGEHAVCFQQRFPNLRWQASDPDRDHRASINAWIQHQGLSQVMPAALNIDVEKRPWPLPQTVRGALNAVVCINLLHISPANCTDAVLEESALLLPSGAPLIIYGPFMRNGAHTSASNAAFDQSLRERNHQWGLRELNQVTAIAAKAGFKTKNVLSMPANNLSLIFQRA
;
A
#
# COMPACT_ATOMS: atom_id res chain seq x y z
N MET A 1 -26.33 10.25 -4.01
CA MET A 1 -26.06 9.26 -2.94
C MET A 1 -24.61 9.41 -2.50
N ASP A 2 -24.33 9.21 -1.21
CA ASP A 2 -22.95 9.18 -0.70
C ASP A 2 -22.24 7.92 -1.23
N GLN A 3 -21.12 8.10 -1.91
CA GLN A 3 -20.33 7.00 -2.50
C GLN A 3 -19.18 6.57 -1.60
N ARG A 4 -19.00 7.20 -0.44
CA ARG A 4 -17.91 6.87 0.47
C ARG A 4 -18.12 5.51 1.12
N LEU A 5 -17.12 4.66 1.00
CA LEU A 5 -17.01 3.39 1.70
C LEU A 5 -16.25 3.59 3.02
N PHE A 6 -16.50 2.73 3.98
CA PHE A 6 -15.88 2.74 5.31
C PHE A 6 -15.38 1.34 5.63
N PHE A 7 -14.06 1.22 5.82
CA PHE A 7 -13.43 -0.05 6.17
C PHE A 7 -12.96 -0.05 7.62
N PRO A 8 -13.53 -0.90 8.50
CA PRO A 8 -13.20 -0.89 9.93
C PRO A 8 -11.71 -1.08 10.25
N ALA A 9 -10.94 -1.69 9.35
CA ALA A 9 -9.50 -1.85 9.51
C ALA A 9 -8.77 -0.50 9.45
N THR A 10 -9.24 0.42 8.59
CA THR A 10 -8.61 1.73 8.37
C THR A 10 -8.64 2.58 9.64
N GLU A 11 -9.77 2.62 10.33
CA GLU A 11 -9.89 3.38 11.56
C GLU A 11 -8.87 2.94 12.63
N ARG A 12 -8.63 1.63 12.71
CA ARG A 12 -7.71 1.07 13.73
C ARG A 12 -6.24 1.28 13.40
N ASN A 13 -5.86 1.30 12.12
CA ASN A 13 -4.45 1.25 11.74
C ASN A 13 -3.91 2.55 11.12
N ARG A 14 -4.76 3.50 10.67
CA ARG A 14 -4.31 4.75 10.05
C ARG A 14 -3.41 5.60 10.95
N GLY A 15 -3.66 5.63 12.27
CA GLY A 15 -2.82 6.34 13.22
C GLY A 15 -1.41 5.73 13.29
N PRO A 16 -1.26 4.47 13.72
CA PRO A 16 0.05 3.80 13.78
C PRO A 16 0.81 3.80 12.44
N ILE A 17 0.11 3.59 11.31
CA ILE A 17 0.75 3.66 9.99
C ILE A 17 1.23 5.09 9.71
N GLY A 18 0.40 6.10 9.98
CA GLY A 18 0.78 7.50 9.78
C GLY A 18 1.98 7.93 10.64
N ASP A 19 2.11 7.42 11.88
CA ASP A 19 3.26 7.68 12.75
C ASP A 19 4.55 7.09 12.15
N LEU A 20 4.45 5.88 11.59
CA LEU A 20 5.55 5.26 10.89
C LEU A 20 5.93 6.02 9.61
N LEU A 21 4.95 6.38 8.80
CA LEU A 21 5.16 7.12 7.55
C LEU A 21 5.84 8.47 7.80
N HIS A 22 5.57 9.13 8.93
CA HIS A 22 6.20 10.39 9.30
C HIS A 22 7.73 10.29 9.43
N GLN A 23 8.24 9.10 9.77
CA GLN A 23 9.68 8.86 9.90
C GLN A 23 10.35 8.43 8.60
N LEU A 24 9.57 8.03 7.59
CA LEU A 24 10.07 7.35 6.39
C LEU A 24 9.88 8.15 5.11
N LEU A 25 8.80 8.95 5.04
CA LEU A 25 8.47 9.66 3.82
C LEU A 25 9.40 10.86 3.60
N PRO A 26 9.68 11.20 2.33
CA PRO A 26 10.44 12.40 2.00
C PRO A 26 9.65 13.67 2.36
N ALA A 27 10.35 14.80 2.45
CA ALA A 27 9.72 16.09 2.79
C ALA A 27 8.80 16.63 1.69
N SER A 28 8.98 16.20 0.43
CA SER A 28 8.20 16.65 -0.73
C SER A 28 8.21 15.61 -1.85
N GLY A 29 7.38 15.82 -2.86
CA GLY A 29 7.24 14.94 -4.01
C GLY A 29 5.89 14.24 -4.06
N ALA A 30 5.79 13.12 -4.77
CA ALA A 30 4.58 12.32 -4.87
C ALA A 30 4.73 10.97 -4.14
N VAL A 31 3.66 10.53 -3.52
CA VAL A 31 3.50 9.19 -2.95
C VAL A 31 2.42 8.45 -3.73
N LEU A 32 2.73 7.28 -4.27
CA LEU A 32 1.74 6.40 -4.86
C LEU A 32 1.26 5.40 -3.82
N GLU A 33 -0.05 5.39 -3.56
CA GLU A 33 -0.70 4.35 -2.76
C GLU A 33 -1.39 3.34 -3.67
N LEU A 34 -1.01 2.08 -3.54
CA LEU A 34 -1.57 0.96 -4.30
C LEU A 34 -2.74 0.34 -3.54
N ALA A 35 -3.83 0.04 -4.26
CA ALA A 35 -5.03 -0.59 -3.72
C ALA A 35 -5.58 0.18 -2.50
N SER A 36 -5.91 1.46 -2.70
CA SER A 36 -6.34 2.38 -1.63
C SER A 36 -7.73 2.05 -1.03
N GLY A 37 -8.46 1.11 -1.62
CA GLY A 37 -9.73 0.60 -1.11
C GLY A 37 -10.78 1.69 -0.90
N SER A 38 -11.23 1.88 0.35
CA SER A 38 -12.21 2.93 0.68
C SER A 38 -11.72 4.36 0.44
N GLY A 39 -10.41 4.61 0.47
CA GLY A 39 -9.79 5.93 0.35
C GLY A 39 -9.55 6.67 1.67
N GLU A 40 -9.99 6.10 2.80
CA GLU A 40 -9.84 6.73 4.12
C GLU A 40 -8.37 6.93 4.51
N HIS A 41 -7.47 5.96 4.19
CA HIS A 41 -6.03 6.11 4.38
C HIS A 41 -5.48 7.27 3.55
N ALA A 42 -5.79 7.27 2.26
CA ALA A 42 -5.28 8.24 1.31
C ALA A 42 -5.58 9.69 1.71
N VAL A 43 -6.83 9.99 2.09
CA VAL A 43 -7.19 11.36 2.53
C VAL A 43 -6.58 11.70 3.89
N CYS A 44 -6.52 10.75 4.82
CA CYS A 44 -5.89 10.95 6.12
C CYS A 44 -4.39 11.28 5.96
N PHE A 45 -3.69 10.56 5.08
CA PHE A 45 -2.27 10.78 4.87
C PHE A 45 -2.00 12.05 4.05
N GLN A 46 -2.84 12.39 3.07
CA GLN A 46 -2.72 13.69 2.40
C GLN A 46 -2.84 14.87 3.38
N GLN A 47 -3.78 14.79 4.33
CA GLN A 47 -3.93 15.84 5.36
C GLN A 47 -2.73 15.88 6.31
N ARG A 48 -2.20 14.71 6.66
CA ARG A 48 -1.05 14.60 7.57
C ARG A 48 0.27 15.05 6.92
N PHE A 49 0.39 14.87 5.60
CA PHE A 49 1.59 15.20 4.82
C PHE A 49 1.29 16.22 3.72
N PRO A 50 0.98 17.48 4.08
CA PRO A 50 0.46 18.49 3.13
C PRO A 50 1.47 18.89 2.05
N ASN A 51 2.76 18.66 2.26
CA ASN A 51 3.82 18.94 1.29
C ASN A 51 4.04 17.82 0.27
N LEU A 52 3.39 16.67 0.47
CA LEU A 52 3.40 15.55 -0.47
C LEU A 52 2.13 15.57 -1.31
N ARG A 53 2.25 15.13 -2.56
CA ARG A 53 1.09 14.82 -3.39
C ARG A 53 0.76 13.35 -3.24
N TRP A 54 -0.34 13.04 -2.58
CA TRP A 54 -0.80 11.66 -2.41
C TRP A 54 -1.61 11.21 -3.61
N GLN A 55 -1.10 10.25 -4.35
CA GLN A 55 -1.80 9.64 -5.48
C GLN A 55 -2.35 8.28 -5.08
N ALA A 56 -3.65 8.23 -4.82
CA ALA A 56 -4.37 6.99 -4.57
C ALA A 56 -4.63 6.21 -5.88
N SER A 57 -4.73 4.90 -5.78
CA SER A 57 -5.08 4.03 -6.91
C SER A 57 -5.83 2.78 -6.46
N ASP A 58 -6.71 2.27 -7.32
CA ASP A 58 -7.41 1.01 -7.09
C ASP A 58 -7.95 0.47 -8.43
N PRO A 59 -7.91 -0.85 -8.70
CA PRO A 59 -8.50 -1.42 -9.92
C PRO A 59 -10.03 -1.42 -9.89
N ASP A 60 -10.63 -1.45 -8.71
CA ASP A 60 -12.08 -1.46 -8.54
C ASP A 60 -12.69 -0.09 -8.79
N ARG A 61 -13.77 -0.03 -9.57
CA ARG A 61 -14.46 1.22 -9.93
C ARG A 61 -15.13 1.87 -8.73
N ASP A 62 -15.75 1.06 -7.87
CA ASP A 62 -16.51 1.58 -6.72
C ASP A 62 -15.56 2.07 -5.63
N HIS A 63 -14.39 1.40 -5.46
CA HIS A 63 -13.32 1.91 -4.61
C HIS A 63 -12.82 3.28 -5.12
N ARG A 64 -12.55 3.43 -6.42
CA ARG A 64 -12.14 4.74 -6.97
C ARG A 64 -13.21 5.81 -6.81
N ALA A 65 -14.49 5.45 -6.97
CA ALA A 65 -15.58 6.38 -6.70
C ALA A 65 -15.61 6.81 -5.23
N SER A 66 -15.39 5.88 -4.30
CA SER A 66 -15.27 6.15 -2.87
C SER A 66 -14.07 7.05 -2.55
N ILE A 67 -12.89 6.76 -3.09
CA ILE A 67 -11.69 7.59 -2.91
C ILE A 67 -11.97 9.03 -3.35
N ASN A 68 -12.55 9.22 -4.54
CA ASN A 68 -12.86 10.54 -5.08
C ASN A 68 -13.93 11.27 -4.24
N ALA A 69 -14.92 10.54 -3.73
CA ALA A 69 -15.92 11.10 -2.82
C ALA A 69 -15.30 11.55 -1.49
N TRP A 70 -14.33 10.78 -0.95
CA TRP A 70 -13.57 11.17 0.23
C TRP A 70 -12.70 12.40 -0.02
N ILE A 71 -11.99 12.48 -1.16
CA ILE A 71 -11.20 13.66 -1.56
C ILE A 71 -12.07 14.91 -1.58
N GLN A 72 -13.24 14.82 -2.20
CA GLN A 72 -14.20 15.92 -2.28
C GLN A 72 -14.73 16.31 -0.89
N HIS A 73 -15.17 15.33 -0.10
CA HIS A 73 -15.73 15.53 1.23
C HIS A 73 -14.73 16.22 2.18
N GLN A 74 -13.43 15.88 2.07
CA GLN A 74 -12.36 16.47 2.89
C GLN A 74 -11.81 17.80 2.32
N GLY A 75 -12.36 18.30 1.21
CA GLY A 75 -11.90 19.55 0.60
C GLY A 75 -10.49 19.46 -0.01
N LEU A 76 -10.03 18.25 -0.37
CA LEU A 76 -8.65 18.02 -0.84
C LEU A 76 -8.48 18.08 -2.36
N SER A 77 -9.53 18.38 -3.13
CA SER A 77 -9.53 18.31 -4.61
C SER A 77 -8.47 19.21 -5.28
N GLN A 78 -7.95 20.22 -4.60
CA GLN A 78 -6.91 21.10 -5.13
C GLN A 78 -5.49 20.54 -4.98
N VAL A 79 -5.29 19.62 -4.03
CA VAL A 79 -3.96 19.10 -3.67
C VAL A 79 -3.81 17.61 -3.93
N MET A 80 -4.92 16.88 -3.96
CA MET A 80 -4.96 15.44 -4.15
C MET A 80 -5.64 15.10 -5.48
N PRO A 81 -4.93 14.45 -6.42
CA PRO A 81 -5.53 14.05 -7.70
C PRO A 81 -6.59 12.95 -7.53
N ALA A 82 -7.46 12.82 -8.53
CA ALA A 82 -8.40 11.70 -8.60
C ALA A 82 -7.66 10.34 -8.60
N ALA A 83 -8.32 9.32 -8.06
CA ALA A 83 -7.78 7.97 -7.99
C ALA A 83 -7.49 7.38 -9.37
N LEU A 84 -6.32 6.75 -9.53
CA LEU A 84 -5.93 6.06 -10.75
C LEU A 84 -6.51 4.65 -10.81
N ASN A 85 -6.81 4.19 -12.02
CA ASN A 85 -7.14 2.80 -12.29
C ASN A 85 -5.83 2.02 -12.46
N ILE A 86 -5.33 1.44 -11.37
CA ILE A 86 -4.12 0.59 -11.37
C ILE A 86 -4.50 -0.80 -10.90
N ASP A 87 -4.43 -1.75 -11.80
CA ASP A 87 -4.36 -3.16 -11.52
C ASP A 87 -2.87 -3.53 -11.44
N VAL A 88 -2.40 -3.92 -10.26
CA VAL A 88 -0.96 -4.16 -10.05
C VAL A 88 -0.40 -5.27 -10.92
N GLU A 89 -1.22 -6.22 -11.38
CA GLU A 89 -0.81 -7.29 -12.29
C GLU A 89 -0.59 -6.79 -13.73
N LYS A 90 -1.24 -5.67 -14.11
CA LYS A 90 -1.16 -5.11 -15.46
C LYS A 90 -0.08 -4.04 -15.54
N ARG A 91 1.10 -4.42 -15.97
CA ARG A 91 2.26 -3.55 -16.08
C ARG A 91 2.54 -3.15 -17.54
N PRO A 92 3.11 -1.97 -17.81
CA PRO A 92 3.50 -0.91 -16.85
C PRO A 92 2.27 -0.17 -16.28
N TRP A 93 2.38 0.30 -15.01
CA TRP A 93 1.28 1.05 -14.40
C TRP A 93 1.06 2.41 -15.10
N PRO A 94 -0.21 2.79 -15.38
CA PRO A 94 -0.55 3.98 -16.16
C PRO A 94 -0.43 5.26 -15.30
N LEU A 95 0.79 5.62 -14.90
CA LEU A 95 1.04 6.84 -14.13
C LEU A 95 1.12 8.07 -15.05
N PRO A 96 0.39 9.15 -14.73
CA PRO A 96 0.59 10.45 -15.36
C PRO A 96 2.04 10.92 -15.19
N GLN A 97 2.57 11.61 -16.21
CA GLN A 97 3.96 12.12 -16.17
C GLN A 97 4.23 13.03 -14.96
N THR A 98 3.23 13.79 -14.53
CA THR A 98 3.30 14.66 -13.35
C THR A 98 3.46 13.89 -12.03
N VAL A 99 2.95 12.67 -11.94
CA VAL A 99 3.15 11.77 -10.80
C VAL A 99 4.47 11.05 -10.95
N ARG A 100 4.73 10.44 -12.12
CA ARG A 100 5.96 9.67 -12.40
C ARG A 100 7.22 10.51 -12.16
N GLY A 101 7.25 11.75 -12.64
CA GLY A 101 8.43 12.64 -12.51
C GLY A 101 8.67 13.18 -11.09
N ALA A 102 7.70 13.05 -10.19
CA ALA A 102 7.81 13.50 -8.81
C ALA A 102 7.72 12.35 -7.78
N LEU A 103 7.64 11.09 -8.26
CA LEU A 103 7.41 9.92 -7.39
C LEU A 103 8.63 9.67 -6.50
N ASN A 104 8.42 9.75 -5.20
CA ASN A 104 9.47 9.60 -4.19
C ASN A 104 9.14 8.54 -3.14
N ALA A 105 7.97 7.94 -3.17
CA ALA A 105 7.62 6.80 -2.31
C ALA A 105 6.47 5.98 -2.91
N VAL A 106 6.41 4.70 -2.59
CA VAL A 106 5.25 3.82 -2.83
C VAL A 106 4.80 3.23 -1.51
N VAL A 107 3.48 3.22 -1.28
CA VAL A 107 2.84 2.66 -0.10
C VAL A 107 1.82 1.61 -0.54
N CYS A 108 1.85 0.45 0.11
CA CYS A 108 0.95 -0.67 -0.16
C CYS A 108 0.41 -1.21 1.16
N ILE A 109 -0.88 -1.00 1.43
CA ILE A 109 -1.52 -1.36 2.69
C ILE A 109 -2.56 -2.45 2.43
N ASN A 110 -2.39 -3.60 3.09
CA ASN A 110 -3.35 -4.72 3.07
C ASN A 110 -3.67 -5.31 1.68
N LEU A 111 -2.82 -5.13 0.68
CA LEU A 111 -3.03 -5.68 -0.66
C LEU A 111 -2.56 -7.15 -0.76
N LEU A 112 -1.34 -7.45 -0.33
CA LEU A 112 -0.67 -8.69 -0.72
C LEU A 112 -1.45 -9.95 -0.33
N HIS A 113 -2.09 -9.96 0.84
CA HIS A 113 -2.83 -11.13 1.33
C HIS A 113 -4.23 -11.30 0.72
N ILE A 114 -4.77 -10.27 0.03
CA ILE A 114 -6.07 -10.30 -0.67
C ILE A 114 -5.90 -10.20 -2.19
N SER A 115 -4.80 -10.71 -2.70
CA SER A 115 -4.45 -10.72 -4.13
C SER A 115 -3.76 -12.05 -4.49
N PRO A 116 -3.65 -12.43 -5.77
CA PRO A 116 -2.81 -13.54 -6.19
C PRO A 116 -1.33 -13.36 -5.83
N ALA A 117 -0.58 -14.47 -5.69
CA ALA A 117 0.82 -14.40 -5.23
C ALA A 117 1.73 -13.57 -6.13
N ASN A 118 1.51 -13.61 -7.46
CA ASN A 118 2.26 -12.84 -8.46
C ASN A 118 2.10 -11.31 -8.31
N CYS A 119 1.07 -10.84 -7.61
CA CYS A 119 0.95 -9.42 -7.26
C CYS A 119 2.12 -8.94 -6.40
N THR A 120 2.72 -9.82 -5.60
CA THR A 120 3.91 -9.48 -4.80
C THR A 120 5.09 -9.12 -5.70
N ASP A 121 5.36 -9.96 -6.72
CA ASP A 121 6.41 -9.70 -7.71
C ASP A 121 6.12 -8.39 -8.46
N ALA A 122 4.88 -8.23 -8.92
CA ALA A 122 4.45 -7.05 -9.67
C ALA A 122 4.63 -5.75 -8.88
N VAL A 123 4.22 -5.72 -7.60
CA VAL A 123 4.40 -4.56 -6.70
C VAL A 123 5.87 -4.23 -6.54
N LEU A 124 6.72 -5.22 -6.29
CA LEU A 124 8.14 -5.00 -6.04
C LEU A 124 8.89 -4.59 -7.31
N GLU A 125 8.69 -5.31 -8.41
CA GLU A 125 9.40 -5.03 -9.67
C GLU A 125 9.00 -3.69 -10.28
N GLU A 126 7.71 -3.38 -10.37
CA GLU A 126 7.27 -2.11 -10.96
C GLU A 126 7.62 -0.91 -10.06
N SER A 127 7.51 -1.05 -8.74
CA SER A 127 7.98 -0.01 -7.80
C SER A 127 9.47 0.27 -7.98
N ALA A 128 10.29 -0.76 -8.22
CA ALA A 128 11.72 -0.59 -8.43
C ALA A 128 12.06 0.14 -9.74
N LEU A 129 11.23 -0.02 -10.79
CA LEU A 129 11.38 0.71 -12.04
C LEU A 129 10.97 2.18 -11.93
N LEU A 130 10.05 2.48 -11.01
CA LEU A 130 9.46 3.81 -10.86
C LEU A 130 10.19 4.68 -9.82
N LEU A 131 10.69 4.08 -8.76
CA LEU A 131 11.30 4.81 -7.65
C LEU A 131 12.76 5.19 -7.95
N PRO A 132 13.17 6.42 -7.61
CA PRO A 132 14.58 6.80 -7.64
C PRO A 132 15.37 6.07 -6.55
N SER A 133 16.70 5.99 -6.72
CA SER A 133 17.59 5.44 -5.70
C SER A 133 17.40 6.15 -4.35
N GLY A 134 17.39 5.39 -3.27
CA GLY A 134 17.13 5.86 -1.92
C GLY A 134 15.66 5.98 -1.53
N ALA A 135 14.73 5.98 -2.48
CA ALA A 135 13.31 6.14 -2.19
C ALA A 135 12.71 4.91 -1.49
N PRO A 136 11.76 5.10 -0.55
CA PRO A 136 11.14 4.01 0.18
C PRO A 136 9.96 3.38 -0.57
N LEU A 137 9.85 2.05 -0.41
CA LEU A 137 8.63 1.27 -0.60
C LEU A 137 8.19 0.72 0.76
N ILE A 138 6.99 1.03 1.19
CA ILE A 138 6.43 0.59 2.47
C ILE A 138 5.28 -0.37 2.20
N ILE A 139 5.36 -1.59 2.74
CA ILE A 139 4.30 -2.60 2.62
C ILE A 139 3.81 -2.96 4.02
N TYR A 140 2.51 -2.79 4.25
CA TYR A 140 1.86 -3.10 5.53
C TYR A 140 0.84 -4.23 5.38
N GLY A 141 0.81 -5.13 6.34
CA GLY A 141 -0.18 -6.21 6.44
C GLY A 141 0.28 -7.34 7.36
N PRO A 142 -0.52 -8.42 7.46
CA PRO A 142 -0.12 -9.64 8.15
C PRO A 142 0.77 -10.51 7.24
N PHE A 143 1.75 -11.17 7.87
CA PHE A 143 2.70 -12.06 7.19
C PHE A 143 2.91 -13.33 8.00
N MET A 144 3.38 -14.37 7.32
CA MET A 144 3.97 -15.55 7.94
C MET A 144 5.48 -15.32 8.17
N ARG A 145 6.05 -16.00 9.15
CA ARG A 145 7.50 -16.01 9.42
C ARG A 145 7.98 -17.45 9.60
N ASN A 146 9.00 -17.84 8.83
CA ASN A 146 9.62 -19.16 8.92
C ASN A 146 8.61 -20.31 8.77
N GLY A 147 7.66 -20.17 7.85
CA GLY A 147 6.61 -21.17 7.59
C GLY A 147 5.50 -21.22 8.63
N ALA A 148 5.45 -20.30 9.60
CA ALA A 148 4.44 -20.29 10.66
C ALA A 148 3.67 -18.95 10.69
N HIS A 149 2.41 -19.01 11.10
CA HIS A 149 1.64 -17.81 11.42
C HIS A 149 2.17 -17.14 12.68
N THR A 150 2.22 -15.81 12.70
CA THR A 150 2.74 -15.03 13.84
C THR A 150 1.79 -15.01 15.05
N SER A 151 0.54 -15.45 14.86
CA SER A 151 -0.48 -15.57 15.91
C SER A 151 -1.61 -16.49 15.50
N ALA A 152 -2.40 -16.97 16.46
CA ALA A 152 -3.61 -17.75 16.18
C ALA A 152 -4.64 -16.94 15.38
N SER A 153 -4.76 -15.63 15.62
CA SER A 153 -5.65 -14.76 14.85
C SER A 153 -5.22 -14.64 13.38
N ASN A 154 -3.92 -14.60 13.10
CA ASN A 154 -3.42 -14.59 11.73
C ASN A 154 -3.64 -15.95 11.02
N ALA A 155 -3.56 -17.07 11.76
CA ALA A 155 -3.89 -18.38 11.21
C ALA A 155 -5.36 -18.47 10.79
N ALA A 156 -6.28 -18.06 11.68
CA ALA A 156 -7.71 -18.04 11.38
C ALA A 156 -8.03 -17.07 10.22
N PHE A 157 -7.35 -15.92 10.16
CA PHE A 157 -7.51 -14.97 9.08
C PHE A 157 -7.02 -15.52 7.74
N ASP A 158 -5.85 -16.16 7.69
CA ASP A 158 -5.32 -16.82 6.49
C ASP A 158 -6.28 -17.88 5.96
N GLN A 159 -6.82 -18.72 6.85
CA GLN A 159 -7.83 -19.69 6.50
C GLN A 159 -9.06 -19.01 5.87
N SER A 160 -9.61 -17.97 6.49
CA SER A 160 -10.78 -17.25 5.97
C SER A 160 -10.54 -16.60 4.62
N LEU A 161 -9.30 -16.17 4.34
CA LEU A 161 -8.90 -15.63 3.04
C LEU A 161 -8.94 -16.70 1.96
N ARG A 162 -8.33 -17.88 2.24
CA ARG A 162 -8.27 -19.00 1.30
C ARG A 162 -9.66 -19.60 1.02
N GLU A 163 -10.56 -19.59 1.99
CA GLU A 163 -11.95 -20.00 1.81
C GLU A 163 -12.71 -19.07 0.85
N ARG A 164 -12.42 -17.75 0.88
CA ARG A 164 -13.02 -16.76 -0.03
C ARG A 164 -12.41 -16.80 -1.43
N ASN A 165 -11.11 -17.00 -1.51
CA ASN A 165 -10.39 -17.14 -2.77
C ASN A 165 -9.09 -17.94 -2.53
N HIS A 166 -8.96 -19.09 -3.18
CA HIS A 166 -7.81 -19.99 -3.03
C HIS A 166 -6.46 -19.37 -3.43
N GLN A 167 -6.45 -18.28 -4.21
CA GLN A 167 -5.25 -17.53 -4.57
C GLN A 167 -4.81 -16.53 -3.50
N TRP A 168 -5.65 -16.26 -2.51
CA TRP A 168 -5.35 -15.35 -1.40
C TRP A 168 -4.65 -16.08 -0.26
N GLY A 169 -4.07 -15.31 0.65
CA GLY A 169 -3.44 -15.83 1.86
C GLY A 169 -2.25 -15.00 2.30
N LEU A 170 -1.81 -15.20 3.52
CA LEU A 170 -0.66 -14.49 4.08
C LEU A 170 0.62 -14.87 3.34
N ARG A 171 1.44 -13.87 3.04
CA ARG A 171 2.74 -14.07 2.39
C ARG A 171 3.81 -14.40 3.41
N GLU A 172 4.74 -15.28 3.01
CA GLU A 172 5.93 -15.57 3.80
C GLU A 172 6.92 -14.40 3.70
N LEU A 173 7.32 -13.85 4.85
CA LEU A 173 8.20 -12.69 4.95
C LEU A 173 9.52 -12.90 4.18
N ASN A 174 10.14 -14.06 4.35
CA ASN A 174 11.43 -14.36 3.70
C ASN A 174 11.32 -14.39 2.17
N GLN A 175 10.19 -14.87 1.64
CA GLN A 175 9.93 -14.84 0.19
C GLN A 175 9.78 -13.41 -0.32
N VAL A 176 8.98 -12.58 0.38
CA VAL A 176 8.78 -11.17 0.00
C VAL A 176 10.10 -10.40 0.01
N THR A 177 10.93 -10.59 1.05
CA THR A 177 12.24 -9.92 1.14
C THR A 177 13.22 -10.41 0.07
N ALA A 178 13.17 -11.69 -0.30
CA ALA A 178 14.00 -12.24 -1.39
C ALA A 178 13.58 -11.66 -2.76
N ILE A 179 12.27 -11.53 -3.04
CA ILE A 179 11.77 -10.90 -4.26
C ILE A 179 12.18 -9.43 -4.29
N ALA A 180 12.04 -8.71 -3.16
CA ALA A 180 12.44 -7.31 -3.05
C ALA A 180 13.94 -7.12 -3.37
N ALA A 181 14.81 -8.01 -2.85
CA ALA A 181 16.24 -7.97 -3.14
C ALA A 181 16.53 -8.18 -4.63
N LYS A 182 15.86 -9.13 -5.28
CA LYS A 182 15.98 -9.36 -6.73
C LYS A 182 15.52 -8.15 -7.56
N ALA A 183 14.46 -7.46 -7.11
CA ALA A 183 13.96 -6.24 -7.75
C ALA A 183 14.87 -5.02 -7.54
N GLY A 184 15.91 -5.12 -6.70
CA GLY A 184 16.85 -4.04 -6.44
C GLY A 184 16.48 -3.17 -5.23
N PHE A 185 15.79 -3.75 -4.25
CA PHE A 185 15.57 -3.12 -2.96
C PHE A 185 16.48 -3.67 -1.87
N LYS A 186 16.87 -2.81 -0.95
CA LYS A 186 17.47 -3.19 0.34
C LYS A 186 16.38 -3.19 1.41
N THR A 187 16.24 -4.29 2.16
CA THR A 187 15.37 -4.32 3.34
C THR A 187 16.01 -3.47 4.44
N LYS A 188 15.37 -2.37 4.81
CA LYS A 188 15.85 -1.47 5.87
C LYS A 188 15.33 -1.90 7.23
N ASN A 189 14.05 -2.29 7.30
CA ASN A 189 13.42 -2.65 8.56
C ASN A 189 12.21 -3.55 8.34
N VAL A 190 11.90 -4.35 9.35
CA VAL A 190 10.64 -5.09 9.49
C VAL A 190 10.10 -4.80 10.88
N LEU A 191 9.09 -3.98 10.97
CA LEU A 191 8.56 -3.47 12.22
C LEU A 191 7.24 -4.19 12.59
N SER A 192 7.14 -4.59 13.85
CA SER A 192 5.88 -5.09 14.40
C SER A 192 4.88 -3.94 14.56
N MET A 193 3.67 -4.17 14.10
CA MET A 193 2.56 -3.22 14.14
C MET A 193 1.39 -3.79 14.93
N PRO A 194 0.45 -2.96 15.39
CA PRO A 194 -0.75 -3.45 16.08
C PRO A 194 -1.48 -4.56 15.34
N ALA A 195 -2.22 -5.38 16.08
CA ALA A 195 -3.03 -6.48 15.59
C ALA A 195 -2.23 -7.52 14.77
N ASN A 196 -1.01 -7.82 15.19
CA ASN A 196 -0.12 -8.83 14.59
C ASN A 196 0.22 -8.57 13.10
N ASN A 197 0.19 -7.30 12.69
CA ASN A 197 0.67 -6.88 11.38
C ASN A 197 2.16 -6.56 11.42
N LEU A 198 2.75 -6.43 10.23
CA LEU A 198 4.12 -5.97 10.02
C LEU A 198 4.11 -4.80 9.04
N SER A 199 5.09 -3.91 9.21
CA SER A 199 5.49 -2.96 8.17
C SER A 199 6.86 -3.36 7.65
N LEU A 200 6.92 -3.68 6.36
CA LEU A 200 8.16 -3.97 5.63
C LEU A 200 8.64 -2.67 4.97
N ILE A 201 9.84 -2.25 5.30
CA ILE A 201 10.43 -1.02 4.79
C ILE A 201 11.59 -1.39 3.88
N PHE A 202 11.39 -1.12 2.62
CA PHE A 202 12.37 -1.31 1.57
C PHE A 202 12.91 0.04 1.09
N GLN A 203 14.16 0.09 0.70
CA GLN A 203 14.79 1.25 0.08
C GLN A 203 15.33 0.85 -1.30
N ARG A 204 15.00 1.62 -2.32
CA ARG A 204 15.54 1.42 -3.67
C ARG A 204 17.07 1.58 -3.65
N ALA A 205 17.78 0.57 -4.15
CA ALA A 205 19.25 0.57 -4.20
C ALA A 205 19.80 1.60 -5.19
#